data_57b54ee629043fb2e2e1f4de9c137ead
#
_entry.id   57b54ee629043fb2e2e1f4de9c137ead
#
_cell.length_a   1.000
_cell.length_b   1.000
_cell.length_c   1.000
_cell.angle_alpha   90.00
_cell.angle_beta   90.00
_cell.angle_gamma   90.00
#
_symmetry.space_group_name_H-M   'P 1'
#
loop_
_entity.id
_entity.type
_entity.pdbx_description
1 polymer ?
#
loop_
_entity_poly.entity_id
_entity_poly.type
_entity_poly.pdbx_seq_one_letter_code
_entity_poly.pdbx_strand_id
1 'polypeptide(L)'
;MKTERNLSRRERQIMDIVYEMKEVSALQVLERLPSPPGYSAVRALLRVLEQKGHLAHRQDGPRYIYSPLLPREKARRSALSHLMQTFFDGSTEDVVAALLDISEDSLSEADYGRLTELIEKARKEGR
;
A
#
# COMPACT_ATOMS: atom_id res chain seq x y z
N MET A 1 -11.22 8.36 4.88
CA MET A 1 -11.95 7.97 4.48
C MET A 1 -12.25 6.64 4.28
N LYS A 2 -13.03 6.24 3.65
CA LYS A 2 -13.40 4.97 3.56
C LYS A 2 -12.84 4.22 2.51
N THR A 3 -11.86 4.67 1.81
CA THR A 3 -11.36 3.98 0.62
C THR A 3 -10.86 2.59 0.94
N GLU A 4 -10.08 2.44 2.01
CA GLU A 4 -9.57 1.13 2.37
C GLU A 4 -10.66 0.14 2.68
N ARG A 5 -11.69 0.60 3.35
CA ARG A 5 -12.75 -0.29 3.74
C ARG A 5 -13.59 -0.79 2.59
N ASN A 6 -13.56 -0.08 1.46
CA ASN A 6 -14.39 -0.42 0.33
C ASN A 6 -13.74 -1.38 -0.64
N LEU A 7 -12.53 -1.82 -0.35
CA LEU A 7 -11.79 -2.69 -1.26
C LEU A 7 -11.96 -4.16 -0.87
N SER A 8 -12.24 -4.98 -1.86
CA SER A 8 -12.21 -6.42 -1.68
C SER A 8 -10.76 -6.87 -1.57
N ARG A 9 -10.56 -8.12 -1.20
CA ARG A 9 -9.21 -8.66 -1.10
C ARG A 9 -8.45 -8.55 -2.42
N ARG A 10 -9.12 -8.91 -3.50
CA ARG A 10 -8.48 -8.89 -4.82
C ARG A 10 -8.19 -7.46 -5.26
N GLU A 11 -9.12 -6.54 -4.97
CA GLU A 11 -8.91 -5.14 -5.29
C GLU A 11 -7.72 -4.58 -4.53
N ARG A 12 -7.57 -4.98 -3.27
CA ARG A 12 -6.43 -4.51 -2.47
C ARG A 12 -5.12 -5.02 -3.05
N GLN A 13 -5.09 -6.28 -3.50
CA GLN A 13 -3.89 -6.82 -4.14
C GLN A 13 -3.52 -6.03 -5.38
N ILE A 14 -4.53 -5.64 -6.17
CA ILE A 14 -4.28 -4.85 -7.36
C ILE A 14 -3.73 -3.48 -7.00
N MET A 15 -4.33 -2.82 -6.00
CA MET A 15 -3.85 -1.50 -5.60
C MET A 15 -2.43 -1.55 -5.08
N ASP A 16 -2.05 -2.62 -4.38
CA ASP A 16 -0.67 -2.77 -3.94
C ASP A 16 0.29 -2.77 -5.13
N ILE A 17 -0.07 -3.48 -6.19
CA ILE A 17 0.74 -3.54 -7.40
C ILE A 17 0.83 -2.17 -8.06
N VAL A 18 -0.31 -1.46 -8.14
CA VAL A 18 -0.34 -0.14 -8.76
C VAL A 18 0.53 0.85 -8.00
N TYR A 19 0.45 0.83 -6.67
CA TYR A 19 1.28 1.73 -5.86
C TYR A 19 2.76 1.41 -6.01
N GLU A 20 3.09 0.14 -6.10
CA GLU A 20 4.48 -0.27 -6.25
C GLU A 20 5.05 0.16 -7.60
N MET A 21 4.29 -0.06 -8.66
CA MET A 21 4.76 0.22 -10.02
C MET A 21 4.50 1.64 -10.48
N LYS A 22 3.58 2.33 -9.82
CA LYS A 22 3.18 3.72 -10.11
C LYS A 22 2.33 3.85 -11.36
N GLU A 23 2.69 3.21 -12.44
CA GLU A 23 1.88 3.15 -13.66
C GLU A 23 1.89 1.72 -14.14
N VAL A 24 0.75 1.22 -14.57
CA VAL A 24 0.66 -0.20 -14.88
C VAL A 24 -0.46 -0.47 -15.88
N SER A 25 -0.21 -1.41 -16.79
CA SER A 25 -1.25 -1.89 -17.70
C SER A 25 -1.96 -3.07 -17.06
N ALA A 26 -3.12 -3.44 -17.63
CA ALA A 26 -3.85 -4.61 -17.13
C ALA A 26 -3.02 -5.88 -17.24
N LEU A 27 -2.23 -6.01 -18.30
CA LEU A 27 -1.40 -7.19 -18.47
C LEU A 27 -0.32 -7.26 -17.39
N GLN A 28 0.28 -6.14 -17.04
CA GLN A 28 1.28 -6.11 -15.98
C GLN A 28 0.68 -6.49 -14.63
N VAL A 29 -0.56 -6.06 -14.37
CA VAL A 29 -1.24 -6.45 -13.14
C VAL A 29 -1.46 -7.96 -13.14
N LEU A 30 -1.94 -8.48 -14.26
CA LEU A 30 -2.18 -9.92 -14.40
C LEU A 30 -0.93 -10.73 -14.08
N GLU A 31 0.20 -10.28 -14.58
CA GLU A 31 1.45 -11.00 -14.40
C GLU A 31 1.95 -10.99 -12.97
N ARG A 32 1.54 -10.01 -12.18
CA ARG A 32 2.02 -9.90 -10.81
C ARG A 32 1.05 -10.40 -9.74
N LEU A 33 -0.20 -10.67 -10.13
CA LEU A 33 -1.17 -11.14 -9.15
C LEU A 33 -0.89 -12.60 -8.78
N PRO A 34 -1.00 -12.94 -7.49
CA PRO A 34 -0.92 -14.34 -7.08
C PRO A 34 -2.22 -15.04 -7.50
N SER A 35 -2.10 -16.23 -8.08
CA SER A 35 -3.24 -17.01 -8.55
C SER A 35 -4.20 -16.12 -9.34
N PRO A 36 -3.72 -15.55 -10.44
CA PRO A 36 -4.51 -14.51 -11.11
C PRO A 36 -5.78 -15.05 -11.74
N PRO A 37 -6.84 -14.23 -11.78
CA PRO A 37 -8.03 -14.58 -12.55
C PRO A 37 -7.71 -14.34 -14.02
N GLY A 38 -8.68 -14.55 -14.90
CA GLY A 38 -8.45 -14.28 -16.32
C GLY A 38 -8.21 -12.80 -16.60
N TYR A 39 -7.68 -12.53 -17.76
CA TYR A 39 -7.39 -11.17 -18.19
C TYR A 39 -8.64 -10.28 -18.15
N SER A 40 -9.78 -10.81 -18.61
CA SER A 40 -11.04 -10.05 -18.60
C SER A 40 -11.43 -9.66 -17.18
N ALA A 41 -11.23 -10.56 -16.23
CA ALA A 41 -11.55 -10.28 -14.85
C ALA A 41 -10.66 -9.19 -14.27
N VAL A 42 -9.37 -9.19 -14.63
CA VAL A 42 -8.46 -8.13 -14.18
C VAL A 42 -8.92 -6.80 -14.74
N ARG A 43 -9.29 -6.76 -16.02
CA ARG A 43 -9.77 -5.52 -16.62
C ARG A 43 -11.03 -5.02 -15.95
N ALA A 44 -11.94 -5.93 -15.60
CA ALA A 44 -13.17 -5.55 -14.91
C ALA A 44 -12.88 -4.99 -13.52
N LEU A 45 -11.94 -5.60 -12.81
CA LEU A 45 -11.56 -5.11 -11.48
C LEU A 45 -10.93 -3.73 -11.56
N LEU A 46 -10.09 -3.50 -12.56
CA LEU A 46 -9.49 -2.18 -12.75
C LEU A 46 -10.55 -1.12 -13.04
N ARG A 47 -11.56 -1.48 -13.84
CA ARG A 47 -12.64 -0.55 -14.12
C ARG A 47 -13.42 -0.21 -12.86
N VAL A 48 -13.70 -1.22 -12.02
CA VAL A 48 -14.40 -1.00 -10.77
C VAL A 48 -13.59 -0.08 -9.86
N LEU A 49 -12.27 -0.30 -9.78
CA LEU A 49 -11.41 0.55 -8.96
C LEU A 49 -11.41 1.98 -9.46
N GLU A 50 -11.45 2.17 -10.76
CA GLU A 50 -11.53 3.51 -11.33
C GLU A 50 -12.87 4.15 -10.98
N GLN A 51 -13.96 3.39 -11.07
CA GLN A 51 -15.29 3.89 -10.72
C GLN A 51 -15.39 4.26 -9.26
N LYS A 52 -14.67 3.55 -8.41
CA LYS A 52 -14.66 3.85 -6.98
C LYS A 52 -13.76 5.04 -6.63
N GLY A 53 -13.03 5.56 -7.60
CA GLY A 53 -12.18 6.72 -7.36
C GLY A 53 -10.77 6.42 -6.90
N HIS A 54 -10.33 5.17 -7.03
CA HIS A 54 -8.97 4.80 -6.61
C HIS A 54 -7.93 4.92 -7.71
N LEU A 55 -8.38 4.80 -8.97
CA LEU A 55 -7.47 4.80 -10.12
C LEU A 55 -7.93 5.79 -11.17
N ALA A 56 -6.98 6.26 -11.96
CA ALA A 56 -7.26 6.94 -13.21
C ALA A 56 -6.49 6.20 -14.29
N HIS A 57 -6.84 6.43 -15.55
CA HIS A 57 -6.09 5.83 -16.63
C HIS A 57 -5.85 6.85 -17.76
N ARG A 58 -4.81 6.59 -18.52
CA ARG A 58 -4.57 7.28 -19.78
C ARG A 58 -4.43 6.23 -20.86
N GLN A 59 -4.68 6.63 -22.07
CA GLN A 59 -4.56 5.70 -23.18
C GLN A 59 -3.16 5.76 -23.78
N ASP A 60 -2.61 4.60 -24.05
CA ASP A 60 -1.28 4.48 -24.64
C ASP A 60 -1.41 3.46 -25.76
N GLY A 61 -1.70 3.94 -26.97
CA GLY A 61 -1.99 3.05 -28.07
C GLY A 61 -3.26 2.27 -27.81
N PRO A 62 -3.24 0.97 -27.99
CA PRO A 62 -4.45 0.16 -27.77
C PRO A 62 -4.71 -0.20 -26.33
N ARG A 63 -3.84 0.21 -25.40
CA ARG A 63 -3.98 -0.20 -24.01
C ARG A 63 -4.18 0.99 -23.09
N TYR A 64 -4.68 0.72 -21.89
CA TYR A 64 -4.82 1.72 -20.85
C TYR A 64 -3.68 1.55 -19.85
N ILE A 65 -3.17 2.68 -19.38
CA ILE A 65 -2.17 2.71 -18.31
C ILE A 65 -2.84 3.32 -17.10
N TYR A 66 -2.86 2.57 -16.00
CA TYR A 66 -3.54 2.97 -14.77
C TYR A 66 -2.54 3.54 -13.77
N SER A 67 -2.98 4.52 -13.02
CA SER A 67 -2.17 5.11 -11.95
C SER A 67 -3.08 5.43 -10.77
N PRO A 68 -2.53 5.52 -9.54
CA PRO A 68 -3.36 5.78 -8.38
C PRO A 68 -3.76 7.24 -8.29
N LEU A 69 -4.99 7.49 -7.87
CA LEU A 69 -5.45 8.85 -7.64
C LEU A 69 -5.05 9.34 -6.26
N LEU A 70 -5.01 8.45 -5.29
CA LEU A 70 -4.62 8.84 -3.93
C LEU A 70 -3.11 8.94 -3.85
N PRO A 71 -2.57 10.05 -3.33
CA PRO A 71 -1.13 10.18 -3.17
C PRO A 71 -0.55 9.01 -2.38
N ARG A 72 0.63 8.55 -2.81
CA ARG A 72 1.27 7.39 -2.20
C ARG A 72 1.45 7.56 -0.70
N GLU A 73 1.77 8.75 -0.26
CA GLU A 73 1.98 9.02 1.14
C GLU A 73 0.70 8.79 1.96
N LYS A 74 -0.43 9.25 1.44
CA LYS A 74 -1.70 9.04 2.13
C LYS A 74 -2.11 7.57 2.12
N ALA A 75 -1.87 6.89 1.01
CA ALA A 75 -2.17 5.47 0.93
C ALA A 75 -1.34 4.68 1.93
N ARG A 76 -0.07 5.05 2.08
CA ARG A 76 0.83 4.39 3.02
C ARG A 76 0.36 4.58 4.45
N ARG A 77 -0.07 5.80 4.80
CA ARG A 77 -0.57 6.08 6.14
C ARG A 77 -1.85 5.29 6.43
N SER A 78 -2.73 5.22 5.44
CA SER A 78 -3.98 4.49 5.59
C SER A 78 -3.72 3.00 5.79
N ALA A 79 -2.78 2.45 5.02
CA ALA A 79 -2.41 1.04 5.14
C ALA A 79 -1.85 0.73 6.52
N LEU A 80 -0.99 1.61 7.04
CA LEU A 80 -0.43 1.42 8.37
C LEU A 80 -1.51 1.46 9.45
N SER A 81 -2.44 2.41 9.36
CA SER A 81 -3.54 2.48 10.31
C SER A 81 -4.36 1.20 10.31
N HIS A 82 -4.66 0.70 9.13
CA HIS A 82 -5.43 -0.52 9.00
C HIS A 82 -4.70 -1.71 9.63
N LEU A 83 -3.41 -1.83 9.34
CA LEU A 83 -2.59 -2.89 9.89
C LEU A 83 -2.56 -2.84 11.42
N MET A 84 -2.38 -1.65 11.97
CA MET A 84 -2.33 -1.47 13.41
C MET A 84 -3.62 -1.90 14.08
N GLN A 85 -4.75 -1.52 13.49
CA GLN A 85 -6.05 -1.88 14.08
C GLN A 85 -6.34 -3.37 13.92
N THR A 86 -6.00 -3.94 12.78
CA THR A 86 -6.35 -5.31 12.49
C THR A 86 -5.52 -6.32 13.26
N PHE A 87 -4.23 -6.09 13.37
CA PHE A 87 -3.31 -7.09 13.93
C PHE A 87 -2.66 -6.69 15.24
N PHE A 88 -2.70 -5.44 15.63
CA PHE A 88 -1.99 -4.95 16.80
C PHE A 88 -2.87 -4.18 17.77
N ASP A 89 -4.19 -4.22 17.57
CA ASP A 89 -5.14 -3.54 18.45
C ASP A 89 -4.78 -2.07 18.69
N GLY A 90 -4.19 -1.44 17.69
CA GLY A 90 -3.82 -0.02 17.77
C GLY A 90 -2.55 0.26 18.55
N SER A 91 -1.82 -0.78 18.97
CA SER A 91 -0.63 -0.57 19.81
C SER A 91 0.60 -0.24 18.98
N THR A 92 1.06 1.01 19.09
CA THR A 92 2.29 1.43 18.42
C THR A 92 3.49 0.66 18.94
N GLU A 93 3.53 0.41 20.24
CA GLU A 93 4.65 -0.31 20.83
C GLU A 93 4.78 -1.71 20.23
N ASP A 94 3.67 -2.41 20.09
CA ASP A 94 3.69 -3.75 19.53
C ASP A 94 4.11 -3.76 18.07
N VAL A 95 3.68 -2.75 17.30
CA VAL A 95 4.07 -2.64 15.91
C VAL A 95 5.58 -2.43 15.79
N VAL A 96 6.12 -1.51 16.61
CA VAL A 96 7.55 -1.22 16.59
C VAL A 96 8.35 -2.46 16.99
N ALA A 97 7.89 -3.16 18.02
CA ALA A 97 8.59 -4.38 18.46
C ALA A 97 8.63 -5.43 17.35
N ALA A 98 7.51 -5.60 16.65
CA ALA A 98 7.44 -6.56 15.55
C ALA A 98 8.37 -6.17 14.41
N LEU A 99 8.40 -4.87 14.09
CA LEU A 99 9.26 -4.37 13.02
C LEU A 99 10.73 -4.60 13.34
N LEU A 100 11.12 -4.34 14.58
CA LEU A 100 12.51 -4.55 14.98
C LEU A 100 12.89 -6.02 14.92
N ASP A 101 11.97 -6.88 15.31
CA ASP A 101 12.20 -8.32 15.28
C ASP A 101 12.40 -8.82 13.85
N ILE A 102 11.54 -8.39 12.94
CA ILE A 102 11.62 -8.79 11.54
C ILE A 102 12.90 -8.27 10.90
N SER A 103 13.32 -7.07 11.30
CA SER A 103 14.43 -6.37 10.67
C SER A 103 15.79 -6.55 11.34
N GLU A 104 15.85 -7.42 12.36
CA GLU A 104 17.05 -7.44 13.20
C GLU A 104 18.35 -7.68 12.42
N ASP A 105 18.30 -8.47 11.37
CA ASP A 105 19.52 -8.74 10.59
C ASP A 105 19.83 -7.68 9.54
N SER A 106 18.96 -6.71 9.35
CA SER A 106 19.15 -5.70 8.32
C SER A 106 19.38 -4.30 8.87
N LEU A 107 19.32 -4.12 10.18
CA LEU A 107 19.50 -2.80 10.77
C LEU A 107 20.93 -2.63 11.26
N SER A 108 21.55 -1.53 10.83
CA SER A 108 22.90 -1.17 11.27
C SER A 108 22.84 -0.32 12.53
N GLU A 109 24.00 -0.06 13.13
CA GLU A 109 24.06 0.84 14.27
C GLU A 109 23.59 2.24 13.88
N ALA A 110 23.91 2.67 12.68
CA ALA A 110 23.44 3.97 12.21
C ALA A 110 21.92 4.00 12.08
N ASP A 111 21.32 2.88 11.66
CA ASP A 111 19.86 2.79 11.58
C ASP A 111 19.23 2.90 12.95
N TYR A 112 19.80 2.22 13.96
CA TYR A 112 19.27 2.32 15.31
C TYR A 112 19.38 3.74 15.85
N GLY A 113 20.48 4.43 15.52
CA GLY A 113 20.64 5.82 15.93
C GLY A 113 19.56 6.71 15.35
N ARG A 114 19.27 6.54 14.07
CA ARG A 114 18.23 7.34 13.42
C ARG A 114 16.84 7.03 13.97
N LEU A 115 16.58 5.77 14.29
CA LEU A 115 15.30 5.40 14.88
C LEU A 115 15.13 6.04 16.25
N THR A 116 16.19 6.04 17.05
CA THR A 116 16.16 6.67 18.36
C THR A 116 15.89 8.16 18.22
N GLU A 117 16.50 8.81 17.24
CA GLU A 117 16.27 10.24 17.00
C GLU A 117 14.83 10.51 16.61
N LEU A 118 14.22 9.64 15.81
CA LEU A 118 12.82 9.80 15.43
C LEU A 118 11.91 9.74 16.65
N ILE A 119 12.19 8.82 17.55
CA ILE A 119 11.39 8.66 18.76
C ILE A 119 11.53 9.90 19.65
N GLU A 120 12.75 10.39 19.83
CA GLU A 120 12.99 11.57 20.66
C GLU A 120 12.33 12.80 20.06
N LYS A 121 12.39 12.96 18.76
CA LYS A 121 11.75 14.08 18.10
C LYS A 121 10.23 14.03 18.30
N ALA A 122 9.65 12.87 18.13
CA ALA A 122 8.20 12.72 18.32
C ALA A 122 7.80 13.05 19.75
N ARG A 123 8.61 12.62 20.70
CA ARG A 123 8.32 12.89 22.11
C ARG A 123 8.38 14.36 22.42
N LYS A 124 9.41 15.06 21.90
CA LYS A 124 9.57 16.48 22.11
C LYS A 124 8.44 17.28 21.50
N GLU A 125 7.89 16.81 20.39
CA GLU A 125 6.82 17.50 19.70
C GLU A 125 5.45 17.18 20.30
N GLY A 126 5.42 16.38 21.35
CA GLY A 126 4.17 16.09 22.02
C GLY A 126 3.30 15.06 21.33
N ARG A 127 3.90 14.19 20.55
CA ARG A 127 3.11 13.19 19.86
C ARG A 127 2.95 11.90 20.60
#